data_24a9a09b52e91c39f4ba67b77b753f27
#
_entry.id   24a9a09b52e91c39f4ba67b77b753f27
#
_cell.length_a   1.000
_cell.length_b   1.000
_cell.length_c   1.000
_cell.angle_alpha   90.00
_cell.angle_beta   90.00
_cell.angle_gamma   90.00
#
_symmetry.space_group_name_H-M   'P 1'
#
loop_
_entity.id
_entity.type
_entity.pdbx_description
1 polymer ?
#
loop_
_entity_poly.entity_id
_entity_poly.type
_entity_poly.pdbx_seq_one_letter_code
_entity_poly.pdbx_strand_id
1 'polypeptide(L)'
;ETGDQILEATDGVGADAIVEASGNAAALEGAFAYLRKGGRCALIGLPSAPVRLNIGPDVVFKEATIVGIHGREMFRTWTRMLQLLASGLLNVDPVVTHEMPLDDYEKGLALLEAGQGGKVILLP
;
A
#
# COMPACT_ATOMS: atom_id res chain seq x y z
N GLU A 1 6.85 -15.87 6.78
CA GLU A 1 5.40 -16.05 7.14
C GLU A 1 4.46 -15.55 6.03
N THR A 2 4.43 -14.25 5.69
CA THR A 2 3.50 -13.74 4.65
C THR A 2 3.86 -14.27 3.25
N GLY A 3 5.14 -14.31 2.92
CA GLY A 3 5.60 -14.82 1.63
C GLY A 3 5.29 -16.31 1.44
N ASP A 4 5.47 -17.12 2.48
CA ASP A 4 5.16 -18.55 2.44
C ASP A 4 3.66 -18.80 2.23
N GLN A 5 2.81 -18.01 2.88
CA GLN A 5 1.36 -18.06 2.70
C GLN A 5 0.94 -17.72 1.26
N ILE A 6 1.60 -16.73 0.63
CA ILE A 6 1.35 -16.37 -0.77
C ILE A 6 1.76 -17.51 -1.69
N LEU A 7 2.93 -18.09 -1.49
CA LEU A 7 3.40 -19.21 -2.31
C LEU A 7 2.52 -20.44 -2.12
N GLU A 8 2.09 -20.75 -0.91
CA GLU A 8 1.14 -21.84 -0.63
C GLU A 8 -0.20 -21.62 -1.34
N ALA A 9 -0.76 -20.41 -1.22
CA ALA A 9 -2.04 -20.06 -1.85
C ALA A 9 -1.99 -20.00 -3.39
N THR A 10 -0.80 -20.02 -3.97
CA THR A 10 -0.57 -19.93 -5.42
C THR A 10 0.17 -21.14 -6.00
N ASP A 11 0.18 -22.27 -5.30
CA ASP A 11 0.88 -23.50 -5.70
C ASP A 11 2.36 -23.27 -6.07
N GLY A 12 3.03 -22.36 -5.36
CA GLY A 12 4.44 -21.99 -5.57
C GLY A 12 4.68 -21.00 -6.71
N VAL A 13 3.65 -20.58 -7.43
CA VAL A 13 3.78 -19.66 -8.58
C VAL A 13 4.13 -18.23 -8.12
N GLY A 14 3.50 -17.75 -7.06
CA GLY A 14 3.63 -16.41 -6.54
C GLY A 14 2.54 -15.45 -7.01
N ALA A 15 2.53 -14.24 -6.47
CA ALA A 15 1.53 -13.22 -6.74
C ALA A 15 1.66 -12.62 -8.14
N ASP A 16 0.52 -12.41 -8.82
CA ASP A 16 0.46 -11.68 -10.10
C ASP A 16 0.87 -10.22 -9.97
N ALA A 17 0.43 -9.60 -8.88
CA ALA A 17 0.69 -8.20 -8.60
C ALA A 17 0.91 -7.96 -7.10
N ILE A 18 1.83 -7.06 -6.79
CA ILE A 18 2.11 -6.59 -5.44
C ILE A 18 1.88 -5.07 -5.41
N VAL A 19 1.17 -4.61 -4.39
CA VAL A 19 1.04 -3.19 -4.08
C VAL A 19 1.79 -2.93 -2.79
N GLU A 20 2.89 -2.20 -2.88
CA GLU A 20 3.67 -1.77 -1.73
C GLU A 20 3.22 -0.36 -1.33
N ALA A 21 2.58 -0.24 -0.18
CA ALA A 21 2.03 1.02 0.31
C ALA A 21 2.54 1.39 1.71
N SER A 22 3.35 0.51 2.33
CA SER A 22 3.86 0.75 3.69
C SER A 22 5.09 1.64 3.74
N GLY A 23 5.89 1.67 2.67
CA GLY A 23 7.21 2.30 2.68
C GLY A 23 8.24 1.56 3.55
N ASN A 24 7.97 0.31 3.93
CA ASN A 24 8.91 -0.49 4.70
C ASN A 24 9.95 -1.11 3.76
N ALA A 25 11.22 -0.75 3.92
CA ALA A 25 12.30 -1.23 3.07
C ALA A 25 12.41 -2.76 3.07
N ALA A 26 12.30 -3.41 4.23
CA ALA A 26 12.40 -4.87 4.33
C ALA A 26 11.21 -5.59 3.66
N ALA A 27 10.00 -5.02 3.77
CA ALA A 27 8.83 -5.55 3.09
C ALA A 27 8.99 -5.48 1.56
N LEU A 28 9.53 -4.37 1.06
CA LEU A 28 9.79 -4.21 -0.37
C LEU A 28 10.93 -5.12 -0.87
N GLU A 29 12.03 -5.22 -0.12
CA GLU A 29 13.13 -6.15 -0.45
C GLU A 29 12.64 -7.60 -0.52
N GLY A 30 11.78 -8.01 0.41
CA GLY A 30 11.19 -9.35 0.44
C GLY A 30 10.11 -9.61 -0.62
N ALA A 31 9.43 -8.57 -1.10
CA ALA A 31 8.28 -8.70 -1.99
C ALA A 31 8.59 -9.46 -3.28
N PHE A 32 9.79 -9.27 -3.82
CA PHE A 32 10.20 -9.92 -5.06
C PHE A 32 10.40 -11.43 -4.92
N ALA A 33 10.59 -11.96 -3.71
CA ALA A 33 10.72 -13.41 -3.51
C ALA A 33 9.43 -14.14 -3.92
N TYR A 34 8.27 -13.53 -3.63
CA TYR A 34 6.94 -14.10 -3.91
C TYR A 34 6.17 -13.43 -5.04
N LEU A 35 6.78 -12.53 -5.80
CA LEU A 35 6.26 -12.08 -7.08
C LEU A 35 6.52 -13.14 -8.13
N ARG A 36 5.49 -13.55 -8.89
CA ARG A 36 5.68 -14.50 -10.00
C ARG A 36 6.48 -13.92 -11.16
N LYS A 37 6.93 -14.77 -12.08
CA LYS A 37 7.50 -14.33 -13.37
C LYS A 37 6.44 -13.58 -14.18
N GLY A 38 6.83 -12.47 -14.83
CA GLY A 38 5.94 -11.56 -15.54
C GLY A 38 5.02 -10.75 -14.63
N GLY A 39 5.24 -10.79 -13.30
CA GLY A 39 4.44 -10.07 -12.31
C GLY A 39 4.70 -8.56 -12.29
N ARG A 40 3.83 -7.84 -11.58
CA ARG A 40 3.90 -6.37 -11.45
C ARG A 40 4.05 -5.96 -10.00
N CYS A 41 4.90 -4.98 -9.73
CA CYS A 41 5.03 -4.36 -8.40
C CYS A 41 4.71 -2.87 -8.50
N ALA A 42 3.65 -2.41 -7.85
CA ALA A 42 3.26 -1.01 -7.76
C ALA A 42 3.78 -0.43 -6.45
N LEU A 43 4.62 0.58 -6.52
CA LEU A 43 5.25 1.24 -5.38
C LEU A 43 4.52 2.55 -5.09
N ILE A 44 3.82 2.61 -3.95
CA ILE A 44 3.11 3.80 -3.45
C ILE A 44 3.79 4.30 -2.18
N GLY A 45 4.28 3.37 -1.34
CA GLY A 45 5.00 3.69 -0.13
C GLY A 45 6.32 4.39 -0.41
N LEU A 46 6.70 5.31 0.45
CA LEU A 46 7.98 6.02 0.37
C LEU A 46 8.93 5.45 1.43
N PRO A 47 9.89 4.59 1.06
CA PRO A 47 10.85 4.07 2.01
C PRO A 47 11.67 5.19 2.65
N SER A 48 11.85 5.14 3.96
CA SER A 48 12.68 6.08 4.71
C SER A 48 14.17 5.80 4.59
N ALA A 49 14.55 4.66 4.01
CA ALA A 49 15.93 4.24 3.78
C ALA A 49 16.09 3.61 2.39
N PRO A 50 17.33 3.54 1.86
CA PRO A 50 17.59 2.86 0.60
C PRO A 50 17.13 1.39 0.64
N VAL A 51 16.51 0.94 -0.44
CA VAL A 51 16.04 -0.44 -0.64
C VAL A 51 17.03 -1.17 -1.54
N ARG A 52 17.39 -2.39 -1.17
CA ARG A 52 18.30 -3.24 -1.93
C ARG A 52 17.54 -4.28 -2.72
N LEU A 53 17.66 -4.22 -4.04
CA LEU A 53 17.13 -5.24 -4.94
C LEU A 53 18.28 -5.91 -5.67
N ASN A 54 18.25 -7.22 -5.76
CA ASN A 54 19.14 -7.95 -6.61
C ASN A 54 18.58 -7.97 -8.03
N ILE A 55 18.96 -6.98 -8.83
CA ILE A 55 18.35 -6.69 -10.14
C ILE A 55 18.31 -7.93 -11.06
N GLY A 56 19.32 -8.77 -11.06
CA GLY A 56 19.33 -9.99 -11.87
C GLY A 56 18.17 -10.92 -11.53
N PRO A 57 18.16 -11.57 -10.36
CA PRO A 57 17.12 -12.52 -9.99
C PRO A 57 15.76 -11.88 -9.69
N ASP A 58 15.71 -10.66 -9.10
CA ASP A 58 14.45 -10.06 -8.64
C ASP A 58 13.68 -9.36 -9.77
N VAL A 59 14.39 -8.84 -10.76
CA VAL A 59 13.77 -8.05 -11.83
C VAL A 59 13.95 -8.72 -13.18
N VAL A 60 15.19 -8.96 -13.62
CA VAL A 60 15.47 -9.43 -14.98
C VAL A 60 14.97 -10.85 -15.20
N PHE A 61 15.36 -11.81 -14.34
CA PHE A 61 14.94 -13.21 -14.49
C PHE A 61 13.47 -13.45 -14.19
N LYS A 62 12.83 -12.49 -13.54
CA LYS A 62 11.37 -12.50 -13.31
C LYS A 62 10.60 -11.77 -14.40
N GLU A 63 11.26 -11.04 -15.30
CA GLU A 63 10.58 -10.17 -16.27
C GLU A 63 9.60 -9.21 -15.56
N ALA A 64 10.00 -8.75 -14.37
CA ALA A 64 9.11 -7.99 -13.49
C ALA A 64 8.89 -6.57 -14.02
N THR A 65 7.64 -6.09 -13.92
CA THR A 65 7.31 -4.69 -14.16
C THR A 65 7.23 -3.95 -12.84
N ILE A 66 8.06 -2.91 -12.65
CA ILE A 66 8.02 -2.05 -11.47
C ILE A 66 7.45 -0.70 -11.87
N VAL A 67 6.41 -0.24 -11.16
CA VAL A 67 5.72 1.02 -11.42
C VAL A 67 5.72 1.87 -10.16
N GLY A 68 6.37 3.03 -10.21
CA GLY A 68 6.26 4.05 -9.17
C GLY A 68 4.97 4.86 -9.34
N ILE A 69 4.26 5.07 -8.23
CA ILE A 69 3.03 5.85 -8.20
C ILE A 69 3.21 6.99 -7.21
N HIS A 70 3.10 8.22 -7.69
CA HIS A 70 3.20 9.40 -6.84
C HIS A 70 2.01 10.33 -7.06
N GLY A 71 1.40 10.72 -5.94
CA GLY A 71 0.29 11.67 -5.95
C GLY A 71 -0.94 11.15 -6.68
N ARG A 72 -1.53 12.01 -7.48
CA ARG A 72 -2.78 11.76 -8.20
C ARG A 72 -2.81 12.53 -9.51
N GLU A 73 -3.54 12.03 -10.45
CA GLU A 73 -3.90 12.82 -11.64
C GLU A 73 -4.97 13.84 -11.24
N MET A 74 -4.60 15.11 -11.20
CA MET A 74 -5.50 16.19 -10.76
C MET A 74 -6.81 16.16 -11.56
N PHE A 75 -7.89 16.22 -10.81
CA PHE A 75 -9.30 16.11 -11.17
C PHE A 75 -9.77 14.72 -11.61
N ARG A 76 -9.03 13.97 -12.44
CA ARG A 76 -9.49 12.66 -12.97
C ARG A 76 -9.65 11.62 -11.85
N THR A 77 -8.65 11.45 -11.01
CA THR A 77 -8.73 10.48 -9.89
C THR A 77 -9.70 10.92 -8.82
N TRP A 78 -9.88 12.23 -8.60
CA TRP A 78 -10.88 12.75 -7.70
C TRP A 78 -12.30 12.45 -8.17
N THR A 79 -12.58 12.75 -9.45
CA THR A 79 -13.89 12.47 -10.04
C THR A 79 -14.21 10.98 -9.99
N ARG A 80 -13.22 10.13 -10.31
CA ARG A 80 -13.39 8.67 -10.24
C ARG A 80 -13.64 8.17 -8.81
N MET A 81 -12.92 8.69 -7.84
CA MET A 81 -13.12 8.37 -6.42
C MET A 81 -14.54 8.74 -5.97
N LEU A 82 -14.99 9.96 -6.28
CA LEU A 82 -16.34 10.40 -5.94
C LEU A 82 -17.43 9.53 -6.60
N GLN A 83 -17.22 9.10 -7.85
CA GLN A 83 -18.13 8.18 -8.52
C GLN A 83 -18.19 6.81 -7.84
N LEU A 84 -17.04 6.27 -7.41
CA LEU A 84 -16.98 5.00 -6.70
C LEU A 84 -17.66 5.07 -5.32
N LEU A 85 -17.48 6.18 -4.60
CA LEU A 85 -18.18 6.43 -3.34
C LEU A 85 -19.70 6.56 -3.56
N ALA A 86 -20.11 7.38 -4.52
CA ALA A 86 -21.53 7.63 -4.80
C ALA A 86 -22.27 6.38 -5.30
N SER A 87 -21.57 5.47 -6.00
CA SER A 87 -22.13 4.20 -6.45
C SER A 87 -22.10 3.08 -5.40
N GLY A 88 -21.53 3.31 -4.22
CA GLY A 88 -21.36 2.31 -3.18
C GLY A 88 -20.32 1.21 -3.49
N LEU A 89 -19.56 1.35 -4.60
CA LEU A 89 -18.49 0.41 -4.96
C LEU A 89 -17.22 0.60 -4.12
N LEU A 90 -17.09 1.72 -3.45
CA LEU A 90 -16.02 2.02 -2.51
C LEU A 90 -16.64 2.38 -1.16
N ASN A 91 -16.37 1.57 -0.14
CA ASN A 91 -16.69 1.89 1.23
C ASN A 91 -15.43 2.32 1.98
N VAL A 92 -15.41 3.53 2.53
CA VAL A 92 -14.31 4.09 3.30
C VAL A 92 -14.54 4.07 4.82
N ASP A 93 -15.75 3.72 5.27
CA ASP A 93 -16.09 3.68 6.70
C ASP A 93 -15.10 2.86 7.54
N PRO A 94 -14.62 1.68 7.09
CA PRO A 94 -13.66 0.90 7.88
C PRO A 94 -12.28 1.57 8.05
N VAL A 95 -11.97 2.58 7.21
CA VAL A 95 -10.70 3.32 7.28
C VAL A 95 -10.78 4.45 8.29
N VAL A 96 -11.97 5.03 8.49
CA VAL A 96 -12.23 6.06 9.51
C VAL A 96 -12.35 5.37 10.86
N THR A 97 -11.32 5.51 11.69
CA THR A 97 -11.27 4.81 12.99
C THR A 97 -11.64 5.68 14.16
N HIS A 98 -11.47 7.00 14.03
CA HIS A 98 -11.74 7.94 15.10
C HIS A 98 -12.32 9.26 14.54
N GLU A 99 -13.28 9.79 15.26
CA GLU A 99 -13.79 11.16 15.07
C GLU A 99 -13.72 11.89 16.40
N MET A 100 -13.20 13.10 16.40
CA MET A 100 -13.02 13.89 17.62
C MET A 100 -13.07 15.39 17.34
N PRO A 101 -13.34 16.23 18.35
CA PRO A 101 -13.25 17.68 18.20
C PRO A 101 -11.86 18.13 17.75
N LEU A 102 -11.81 19.25 17.02
CA LEU A 102 -10.54 19.83 16.56
C LEU A 102 -9.59 20.13 17.72
N ASP A 103 -10.12 20.55 18.87
CA ASP A 103 -9.34 20.85 20.08
C ASP A 103 -8.59 19.61 20.63
N ASP A 104 -9.03 18.41 20.27
CA ASP A 104 -8.40 17.13 20.65
C ASP A 104 -7.32 16.65 19.66
N TYR A 105 -6.84 17.51 18.76
CA TYR A 105 -5.89 17.13 17.69
C TYR A 105 -4.63 16.42 18.21
N GLU A 106 -4.11 16.81 19.38
CA GLU A 106 -2.93 16.18 19.99
C GLU A 106 -3.20 14.71 20.34
N LYS A 107 -4.42 14.38 20.82
CA LYS A 107 -4.83 12.98 21.06
C LYS A 107 -4.90 12.20 19.76
N GLY A 108 -5.40 12.82 18.70
CA GLY A 108 -5.45 12.22 17.37
C GLY A 108 -4.06 11.89 16.82
N LEU A 109 -3.10 12.81 16.99
CA LEU A 109 -1.70 12.57 16.60
C LEU A 109 -1.09 11.44 17.40
N ALA A 110 -1.29 11.40 18.72
CA ALA A 110 -0.76 10.34 19.58
C ALA A 110 -1.29 8.94 19.18
N LEU A 111 -2.58 8.82 18.79
CA LEU A 111 -3.15 7.58 18.26
C LEU A 111 -2.46 7.12 16.96
N LEU A 112 -2.18 8.05 16.06
CA LEU A 112 -1.49 7.74 14.80
C LEU A 112 -0.04 7.31 15.05
N GLU A 113 0.68 8.01 15.93
CA GLU A 113 2.06 7.67 16.30
C GLU A 113 2.15 6.29 16.99
N ALA A 114 1.14 5.94 17.80
CA ALA A 114 1.03 4.65 18.43
C ALA A 114 0.60 3.52 17.49
N GLY A 115 0.28 3.81 16.21
CA GLY A 115 -0.24 2.84 15.26
C GLY A 115 -1.63 2.31 15.61
N GLN A 116 -2.39 3.03 16.45
CA GLN A 116 -3.73 2.66 16.91
C GLN A 116 -4.86 3.31 16.10
N GLY A 117 -4.50 4.17 15.15
CA GLY A 117 -5.45 4.86 14.28
C GLY A 117 -5.19 4.58 12.80
N GLY A 118 -6.26 4.38 12.02
CA GLY A 118 -6.23 4.41 10.57
C GLY A 118 -6.37 5.86 10.07
N LYS A 119 -7.62 6.33 9.93
CA LYS A 119 -7.93 7.72 9.62
C LYS A 119 -8.60 8.37 10.83
N VAL A 120 -8.00 9.43 11.34
CA VAL A 120 -8.58 10.30 12.38
C VAL A 120 -9.19 11.52 11.71
N ILE A 121 -10.47 11.79 11.99
CA ILE A 121 -11.18 12.97 11.51
C ILE A 121 -11.33 13.96 12.67
N LEU A 122 -10.92 15.18 12.42
CA LEU A 122 -11.10 16.29 13.37
C LEU A 122 -12.30 17.13 12.91
N LEU A 123 -13.25 17.30 13.83
CA LEU A 123 -14.47 18.09 13.60
C LEU A 123 -14.29 19.48 14.19
N PRO A 124 -14.59 20.55 13.42
CA PRO A 124 -14.49 21.94 13.91
C PRO A 124 -15.49 22.25 15.00
#